data_5672a2974683d333ca69911741d53851
#
_entry.id   5672a2974683d333ca69911741d53851
#
_cell.length_a   1.000
_cell.length_b   1.000
_cell.length_c   1.000
_cell.angle_alpha   90.00
_cell.angle_beta   90.00
_cell.angle_gamma   90.00
#
_symmetry.space_group_name_H-M   'P 1'
#
loop_
_entity.id
_entity.type
_entity.pdbx_description
1 polymer ?
#
loop_
_entity_poly.entity_id
_entity_poly.type
_entity_poly.pdbx_seq_one_letter_code
_entity_poly.pdbx_strand_id
1 'polypeptide(L)'
;MTEDRMEGCKAVQGGVRASGFVIPSALVIRHSSFQRGSALIAVFWMIFVLGMVLFAATKALHADTAYTRMMRGRIYAKRYAETGLELARHPVMQQDDPLLHFANDDEGGFDVTLKTEEARLNINHLLLTGDKVLLRRLFNRWGFKPEFTAALCDALKDWVDEDDSVSLNGAEKREYQKAGLEGMPFNRPFKEVEEMLHVRGMDIVNAERPDWREWFTVYGDGLIDINDTSAEIISLLGNVPMERVQPLLTFRAGPDGRHRTRDDSRFTSVPQVAQMLGVFNRGTVEQLTQWIQFSGPIRRIESVGYLGPLKRKLILITQGGQAVWRGEIPVHGTDS
;
A
#
# COMPACT_ATOMS: atom_id res chain seq x y z
N MET A 1 68.06 -8.14 43.21
CA MET A 1 69.03 -7.28 42.54
C MET A 1 68.18 -6.14 41.97
N THR A 2 68.16 -5.17 42.82
CA THR A 2 68.58 -3.76 42.73
C THR A 2 67.55 -2.91 41.98
N GLU A 3 66.81 -2.16 42.83
CA GLU A 3 67.08 -0.75 43.14
C GLU A 3 66.78 0.14 41.88
N ASP A 4 66.04 1.07 41.93
CA ASP A 4 65.72 2.23 42.77
C ASP A 4 65.60 3.43 41.84
N ARG A 5 64.57 4.21 41.93
CA ARG A 5 64.62 5.64 42.13
C ARG A 5 63.24 6.32 42.01
N MET A 6 62.86 6.78 43.14
CA MET A 6 61.86 7.84 43.30
C MET A 6 62.39 9.19 42.75
N GLU A 7 61.48 10.01 42.25
CA GLU A 7 61.42 11.49 42.28
C GLU A 7 60.43 11.90 41.22
N GLY A 8 59.44 12.73 41.40
CA GLY A 8 59.25 13.80 42.35
C GLY A 8 57.84 14.30 42.10
N CYS A 9 57.14 14.35 43.19
CA CYS A 9 55.84 14.96 43.31
C CYS A 9 55.96 16.47 43.13
N LYS A 10 55.32 17.09 42.09
CA LYS A 10 55.01 18.52 42.06
C LYS A 10 53.53 18.69 42.02
N ALA A 11 52.95 19.00 43.18
CA ALA A 11 51.60 19.52 43.33
C ALA A 11 51.50 20.87 42.63
N VAL A 12 50.71 20.95 41.61
CA VAL A 12 50.25 22.24 41.06
C VAL A 12 48.92 22.57 41.73
N GLN A 13 49.01 23.40 42.74
CA GLN A 13 47.85 24.13 43.29
C GLN A 13 47.38 25.12 42.25
N GLY A 14 46.40 24.73 41.46
CA GLY A 14 45.60 25.63 40.61
C GLY A 14 44.49 26.25 41.44
N GLY A 15 44.69 27.47 41.96
CA GLY A 15 43.70 28.22 42.70
C GLY A 15 42.52 28.51 41.80
N VAL A 16 41.36 28.00 42.17
CA VAL A 16 40.05 28.40 41.60
C VAL A 16 39.81 29.83 42.04
N ARG A 17 40.01 30.81 41.17
CA ARG A 17 39.52 32.19 41.36
C ARG A 17 38.01 32.13 41.33
N ALA A 18 37.38 32.25 42.50
CA ALA A 18 35.97 32.61 42.61
C ALA A 18 35.81 34.01 42.04
N SER A 19 35.32 34.13 40.82
CA SER A 19 34.86 35.39 40.29
C SER A 19 33.60 35.79 41.12
N GLY A 20 33.82 36.65 42.11
CA GLY A 20 32.71 37.28 42.86
C GLY A 20 31.77 37.97 41.90
N PHE A 21 30.58 37.47 41.81
CA PHE A 21 29.48 38.14 41.16
C PHE A 21 29.10 39.34 42.03
N VAL A 22 29.66 40.50 41.72
CA VAL A 22 29.30 41.78 42.36
C VAL A 22 27.89 42.11 41.88
N ILE A 23 26.90 41.83 42.72
CA ILE A 23 25.55 42.34 42.53
C ILE A 23 25.61 43.87 42.73
N PRO A 24 25.37 44.71 41.73
CA PRO A 24 25.31 46.15 41.95
C PRO A 24 24.07 46.44 42.84
N SER A 25 24.31 46.70 44.12
CA SER A 25 23.31 47.08 45.11
C SER A 25 22.89 48.57 44.92
N ALA A 26 22.39 48.85 43.73
CA ALA A 26 21.74 50.12 43.46
C ALA A 26 20.67 49.96 42.38
N LEU A 27 19.73 49.03 42.58
CA LEU A 27 18.42 49.17 41.95
C LEU A 27 17.64 50.19 42.77
N VAL A 28 18.02 51.49 42.56
CA VAL A 28 17.17 52.61 43.03
C VAL A 28 15.89 52.51 42.23
N ILE A 29 14.90 51.86 42.82
CA ILE A 29 13.53 51.92 42.31
C ILE A 29 13.11 53.35 42.48
N ARG A 30 13.30 54.19 41.45
CA ARG A 30 12.64 55.49 41.36
C ARG A 30 11.16 55.19 41.46
N HIS A 31 10.57 55.58 42.58
CA HIS A 31 9.14 55.71 42.70
C HIS A 31 8.70 56.78 41.68
N SER A 32 8.50 56.37 40.43
CA SER A 32 7.73 57.15 39.50
C SER A 32 6.33 57.21 40.10
N SER A 33 5.85 58.41 40.35
CA SER A 33 4.49 58.68 40.75
C SER A 33 3.57 58.09 39.69
N PHE A 34 3.12 56.86 39.93
CA PHE A 34 2.12 56.22 39.11
C PHE A 34 0.85 57.07 39.19
N GLN A 35 0.59 57.87 38.18
CA GLN A 35 -0.69 58.57 38.04
C GLN A 35 -1.80 57.49 38.14
N ARG A 36 -2.83 57.78 38.93
CA ARG A 36 -3.92 56.85 39.29
C ARG A 36 -4.61 56.13 38.12
N GLY A 37 -4.32 56.52 36.85
CA GLY A 37 -4.80 55.84 35.64
C GLY A 37 -3.90 54.72 35.10
N SER A 38 -2.57 54.68 35.43
CA SER A 38 -1.63 53.69 34.84
C SER A 38 -1.74 52.31 35.46
N ALA A 39 -2.16 52.24 36.76
CA ALA A 39 -2.39 50.96 37.42
C ALA A 39 -3.54 50.16 36.78
N LEU A 40 -4.58 50.86 36.36
CA LEU A 40 -5.76 50.25 35.75
C LEU A 40 -5.42 49.67 34.34
N ILE A 41 -4.59 50.39 33.59
CA ILE A 41 -4.07 49.93 32.30
C ILE A 41 -3.17 48.69 32.50
N ALA A 42 -2.29 48.68 33.49
CA ALA A 42 -1.43 47.54 33.79
C ALA A 42 -2.24 46.28 34.18
N VAL A 43 -3.29 46.43 35.00
CA VAL A 43 -4.21 45.34 35.33
C VAL A 43 -4.94 44.84 34.10
N PHE A 44 -5.41 45.76 33.25
CA PHE A 44 -6.09 45.36 31.99
C PHE A 44 -5.16 44.56 31.07
N TRP A 45 -3.92 45.03 30.91
CA TRP A 45 -2.91 44.29 30.13
C TRP A 45 -2.57 42.94 30.76
N MET A 46 -2.51 42.84 32.10
CA MET A 46 -2.28 41.56 32.79
C MET A 46 -3.41 40.57 32.53
N ILE A 47 -4.67 41.02 32.62
CA ILE A 47 -5.83 40.19 32.31
C ILE A 47 -5.85 39.75 30.83
N PHE A 48 -5.50 40.67 29.91
CA PHE A 48 -5.42 40.37 28.49
C PHE A 48 -4.35 39.32 28.19
N VAL A 49 -3.14 39.48 28.74
CA VAL A 49 -2.04 38.51 28.57
C VAL A 49 -2.42 37.14 29.17
N LEU A 50 -3.02 37.15 30.39
CA LEU A 50 -3.48 35.91 31.01
C LEU A 50 -4.55 35.21 30.17
N GLY A 51 -5.52 36.00 29.66
CA GLY A 51 -6.55 35.48 28.74
C GLY A 51 -5.96 34.89 27.48
N MET A 52 -4.93 35.50 26.88
CA MET A 52 -4.23 35.01 25.72
C MET A 52 -3.47 33.71 26.01
N VAL A 53 -2.83 33.61 27.18
CA VAL A 53 -2.13 32.38 27.61
C VAL A 53 -3.13 31.24 27.84
N LEU A 54 -4.26 31.51 28.53
CA LEU A 54 -5.31 30.51 28.72
C LEU A 54 -5.92 30.06 27.40
N PHE A 55 -6.17 30.98 26.48
CA PHE A 55 -6.66 30.64 25.14
C PHE A 55 -5.67 29.79 24.37
N ALA A 56 -4.38 30.10 24.39
CA ALA A 56 -3.33 29.30 23.75
C ALA A 56 -3.23 27.90 24.38
N ALA A 57 -3.29 27.80 25.71
CA ALA A 57 -3.27 26.54 26.44
C ALA A 57 -4.48 25.66 26.10
N THR A 58 -5.69 26.23 26.05
CA THR A 58 -6.89 25.46 25.66
C THR A 58 -6.82 24.97 24.21
N LYS A 59 -6.33 25.80 23.30
CA LYS A 59 -6.11 25.38 21.90
C LYS A 59 -5.12 24.22 21.81
N ALA A 60 -4.00 24.28 22.52
CA ALA A 60 -3.00 23.22 22.56
C ALA A 60 -3.59 21.90 23.11
N LEU A 61 -4.34 21.96 24.21
CA LEU A 61 -5.01 20.79 24.80
C LEU A 61 -6.05 20.17 23.85
N HIS A 62 -6.82 20.99 23.14
CA HIS A 62 -7.78 20.48 22.16
C HIS A 62 -7.08 19.80 20.97
N ALA A 63 -5.98 20.34 20.47
CA ALA A 63 -5.20 19.74 19.40
C ALA A 63 -4.59 18.38 19.83
N ASP A 64 -4.05 18.29 21.04
CA ASP A 64 -3.46 17.08 21.58
C ASP A 64 -4.52 15.98 21.82
N THR A 65 -5.69 16.34 22.33
CA THR A 65 -6.79 15.39 22.51
C THR A 65 -7.34 14.88 21.17
N ALA A 66 -7.43 15.74 20.15
CA ALA A 66 -7.87 15.34 18.82
C ALA A 66 -6.85 14.38 18.16
N TYR A 67 -5.56 14.68 18.26
CA TYR A 67 -4.49 13.81 17.79
C TYR A 67 -4.51 12.44 18.47
N THR A 68 -4.64 12.43 19.81
CA THR A 68 -4.70 11.19 20.58
C THR A 68 -5.92 10.33 20.20
N ARG A 69 -7.09 10.94 19.99
CA ARG A 69 -8.30 10.23 19.52
C ARG A 69 -8.07 9.63 18.13
N MET A 70 -7.49 10.39 17.21
CA MET A 70 -7.19 9.91 15.86
C MET A 70 -6.21 8.73 15.89
N MET A 71 -5.15 8.83 16.71
CA MET A 71 -4.17 7.73 16.85
C MET A 71 -4.79 6.48 17.44
N ARG A 72 -5.59 6.61 18.51
CA ARG A 72 -6.33 5.49 19.08
C ARG A 72 -7.29 4.88 18.07
N GLY A 73 -8.05 5.71 17.35
CA GLY A 73 -8.96 5.23 16.32
C GLY A 73 -8.28 4.42 15.22
N ARG A 74 -7.08 4.85 14.77
CA ARG A 74 -6.28 4.09 13.81
C ARG A 74 -5.85 2.72 14.36
N ILE A 75 -5.48 2.66 15.65
CA ILE A 75 -5.09 1.40 16.29
C ILE A 75 -6.30 0.46 16.38
N TYR A 76 -7.47 0.95 16.77
CA TYR A 76 -8.69 0.14 16.84
C TYR A 76 -9.13 -0.34 15.44
N ALA A 77 -9.13 0.53 14.44
CA ALA A 77 -9.42 0.14 13.06
C ALA A 77 -8.47 -0.98 12.57
N LYS A 78 -7.18 -0.86 12.88
CA LYS A 78 -6.21 -1.92 12.56
C LYS A 78 -6.52 -3.23 13.30
N ARG A 79 -6.86 -3.18 14.59
CA ARG A 79 -7.23 -4.38 15.37
C ARG A 79 -8.49 -5.05 14.82
N TYR A 80 -9.50 -4.28 14.40
CA TYR A 80 -10.67 -4.83 13.74
C TYR A 80 -10.29 -5.54 12.44
N ALA A 81 -9.43 -4.92 11.61
CA ALA A 81 -8.93 -5.57 10.41
C ALA A 81 -8.15 -6.86 10.72
N GLU A 82 -7.32 -6.87 11.76
CA GLU A 82 -6.59 -8.06 12.21
C GLU A 82 -7.53 -9.18 12.67
N THR A 83 -8.57 -8.83 13.43
CA THR A 83 -9.60 -9.78 13.86
C THR A 83 -10.31 -10.42 12.66
N GLY A 84 -10.72 -9.58 11.69
CA GLY A 84 -11.33 -10.08 10.45
C GLY A 84 -10.42 -11.03 9.67
N LEU A 85 -9.11 -10.69 9.54
CA LEU A 85 -8.14 -11.58 8.88
C LEU A 85 -8.02 -12.94 9.57
N GLU A 86 -7.88 -12.96 10.91
CA GLU A 86 -7.71 -14.21 11.65
C GLU A 86 -8.97 -15.08 11.59
N LEU A 87 -10.15 -14.46 11.63
CA LEU A 87 -11.41 -15.17 11.45
C LEU A 87 -11.49 -15.80 10.05
N ALA A 88 -11.17 -15.00 9.03
CA ALA A 88 -11.24 -15.42 7.62
C ALA A 88 -10.20 -16.48 7.22
N ARG A 89 -9.11 -16.64 8.00
CA ARG A 89 -8.12 -17.71 7.79
C ARG A 89 -8.69 -19.10 8.03
N HIS A 90 -9.75 -19.21 8.81
CA HIS A 90 -10.32 -20.51 9.11
C HIS A 90 -10.82 -21.20 7.82
N PRO A 91 -10.48 -22.46 7.57
CA PRO A 91 -10.83 -23.15 6.30
C PRO A 91 -12.33 -23.25 6.01
N VAL A 92 -13.16 -23.22 7.07
CA VAL A 92 -14.62 -23.30 6.95
C VAL A 92 -15.24 -21.99 6.45
N MET A 93 -14.54 -20.84 6.57
CA MET A 93 -15.05 -19.56 6.14
C MET A 93 -15.20 -19.53 4.62
N GLN A 94 -16.42 -19.27 4.17
CA GLN A 94 -16.77 -19.10 2.76
C GLN A 94 -17.05 -17.64 2.45
N GLN A 95 -17.11 -17.32 1.15
CA GLN A 95 -17.59 -16.03 0.70
C GLN A 95 -19.00 -15.78 1.25
N ASP A 96 -19.32 -14.53 1.55
CA ASP A 96 -20.63 -14.11 2.08
C ASP A 96 -21.02 -14.79 3.41
N ASP A 97 -20.04 -15.20 4.22
CA ASP A 97 -20.33 -15.63 5.58
C ASP A 97 -20.64 -14.39 6.45
N PRO A 98 -21.78 -14.34 7.14
CA PRO A 98 -22.14 -13.19 7.98
C PRO A 98 -21.07 -12.83 9.03
N LEU A 99 -20.26 -13.78 9.46
CA LEU A 99 -19.16 -13.54 10.40
C LEU A 99 -18.00 -12.72 9.81
N LEU A 100 -17.95 -12.59 8.48
CA LEU A 100 -16.96 -11.77 7.79
C LEU A 100 -17.31 -10.27 7.81
N HIS A 101 -18.51 -9.94 8.29
CA HIS A 101 -19.02 -8.58 8.39
C HIS A 101 -19.45 -8.32 9.84
N PHE A 102 -18.68 -7.53 10.55
CA PHE A 102 -18.96 -7.19 11.94
C PHE A 102 -19.02 -5.69 12.12
N ALA A 103 -20.09 -5.22 12.74
CA ALA A 103 -20.25 -3.84 13.17
C ALA A 103 -20.73 -3.82 14.62
N ASN A 104 -20.19 -2.91 15.43
CA ASN A 104 -20.63 -2.66 16.80
C ASN A 104 -21.36 -1.31 16.92
N ASP A 105 -21.98 -1.06 18.07
CA ASP A 105 -22.74 0.18 18.37
C ASP A 105 -21.85 1.43 18.39
N ASP A 106 -20.53 1.29 18.56
CA ASP A 106 -19.54 2.39 18.61
C ASP A 106 -19.04 2.79 17.20
N GLU A 107 -19.77 2.47 16.14
CA GLU A 107 -19.37 2.71 14.73
C GLU A 107 -18.04 2.07 14.35
N GLY A 108 -17.62 1.02 15.05
CA GLY A 108 -16.42 0.23 14.77
C GLY A 108 -16.77 -1.15 14.24
N GLY A 109 -15.87 -1.71 13.42
CA GLY A 109 -16.09 -3.04 12.88
C GLY A 109 -15.06 -3.44 11.83
N PHE A 110 -15.37 -4.52 11.12
CA PHE A 110 -14.59 -4.97 9.98
C PHE A 110 -15.47 -5.59 8.90
N ASP A 111 -14.99 -5.45 7.66
CA ASP A 111 -15.53 -6.12 6.48
C ASP A 111 -14.42 -6.92 5.82
N VAL A 112 -14.66 -8.21 5.59
CA VAL A 112 -13.69 -9.10 4.95
C VAL A 112 -14.20 -9.57 3.60
N THR A 113 -13.33 -9.50 2.60
CA THR A 113 -13.57 -10.06 1.27
C THR A 113 -12.57 -11.18 1.01
N LEU A 114 -13.08 -12.32 0.59
CA LEU A 114 -12.28 -13.46 0.16
C LEU A 114 -12.17 -13.45 -1.37
N LYS A 115 -10.94 -13.52 -1.86
CA LYS A 115 -10.61 -13.55 -3.29
C LYS A 115 -9.58 -14.64 -3.56
N THR A 116 -9.39 -14.97 -4.83
CA THR A 116 -8.19 -15.70 -5.23
C THR A 116 -7.11 -14.73 -5.69
N GLU A 117 -5.85 -15.01 -5.39
CA GLU A 117 -4.73 -14.21 -5.88
C GLU A 117 -4.54 -14.37 -7.38
N GLU A 118 -4.93 -15.52 -7.93
CA GLU A 118 -4.94 -15.82 -9.37
C GLU A 118 -6.05 -15.07 -10.15
N ALA A 119 -6.83 -14.22 -9.50
CA ALA A 119 -7.68 -13.24 -10.19
C ALA A 119 -6.87 -12.12 -10.89
N ARG A 120 -5.54 -12.10 -10.74
CA ARG A 120 -4.59 -11.09 -11.22
C ARG A 120 -3.61 -11.66 -12.21
N LEU A 121 -2.95 -10.77 -12.96
CA LEU A 121 -1.91 -11.12 -13.91
C LEU A 121 -0.60 -11.45 -13.17
N ASN A 122 -0.08 -12.65 -13.30
CA ASN A 122 1.24 -12.99 -12.78
C ASN A 122 2.32 -12.39 -13.69
N ILE A 123 2.98 -11.33 -13.20
CA ILE A 123 3.98 -10.60 -13.98
C ILE A 123 5.18 -11.48 -14.33
N ASN A 124 5.63 -12.34 -13.42
CA ASN A 124 6.77 -13.24 -13.69
C ASN A 124 6.42 -14.23 -14.79
N HIS A 125 5.23 -14.82 -14.76
CA HIS A 125 4.77 -15.73 -15.80
C HIS A 125 4.72 -15.04 -17.18
N LEU A 126 4.14 -13.84 -17.24
CA LEU A 126 4.07 -13.05 -18.49
C LEU A 126 5.45 -12.75 -19.09
N LEU A 127 6.43 -12.42 -18.26
CA LEU A 127 7.77 -12.07 -18.71
C LEU A 127 8.61 -13.30 -19.07
N LEU A 128 8.50 -14.39 -18.31
CA LEU A 128 9.26 -15.63 -18.54
C LEU A 128 8.76 -16.41 -19.74
N THR A 129 7.44 -16.43 -19.98
CA THR A 129 6.85 -17.05 -21.18
C THR A 129 7.02 -16.22 -22.45
N GLY A 130 7.47 -14.96 -22.28
CA GLY A 130 7.72 -14.04 -23.40
C GLY A 130 6.47 -13.42 -24.01
N ASP A 131 5.31 -13.52 -23.37
CA ASP A 131 4.07 -12.91 -23.86
C ASP A 131 4.00 -11.40 -23.57
N LYS A 132 4.90 -10.67 -24.23
CA LYS A 132 4.88 -9.20 -24.21
C LYS A 132 3.61 -8.63 -24.89
N VAL A 133 2.86 -9.44 -25.65
CA VAL A 133 1.66 -8.96 -26.38
C VAL A 133 0.56 -8.59 -25.40
N LEU A 134 0.33 -9.41 -24.37
CA LEU A 134 -0.69 -9.14 -23.36
C LEU A 134 -0.33 -7.91 -22.54
N LEU A 135 0.92 -7.76 -22.10
CA LEU A 135 1.40 -6.58 -21.38
C LEU A 135 1.29 -5.30 -22.22
N ARG A 136 1.71 -5.33 -23.49
CA ARG A 136 1.58 -4.19 -24.42
C ARG A 136 0.10 -3.81 -24.60
N ARG A 137 -0.79 -4.79 -24.74
CA ARG A 137 -2.22 -4.56 -24.85
C ARG A 137 -2.77 -3.90 -23.58
N LEU A 138 -2.33 -4.33 -22.42
CA LEU A 138 -2.72 -3.75 -21.13
C LEU A 138 -2.30 -2.28 -21.03
N PHE A 139 -1.02 -1.99 -21.20
CA PHE A 139 -0.51 -0.63 -21.07
C PHE A 139 -1.09 0.32 -22.14
N ASN A 140 -1.30 -0.16 -23.37
CA ASN A 140 -1.98 0.62 -24.41
C ASN A 140 -3.45 0.93 -24.02
N ARG A 141 -4.16 0.00 -23.39
CA ARG A 141 -5.52 0.25 -22.87
C ARG A 141 -5.55 1.27 -21.73
N TRP A 142 -4.49 1.35 -20.97
CA TRP A 142 -4.33 2.39 -19.96
C TRP A 142 -4.01 3.77 -20.55
N GLY A 143 -3.85 3.88 -21.87
CA GLY A 143 -3.64 5.14 -22.60
C GLY A 143 -2.18 5.50 -22.83
N PHE A 144 -1.24 4.62 -22.50
CA PHE A 144 0.17 4.85 -22.78
C PHE A 144 0.48 4.70 -24.28
N LYS A 145 1.42 5.52 -24.76
CA LYS A 145 1.85 5.50 -26.16
C LYS A 145 2.56 4.19 -26.50
N PRO A 146 2.42 3.69 -27.73
CA PRO A 146 3.04 2.42 -28.16
C PRO A 146 4.56 2.35 -27.96
N GLU A 147 5.27 3.47 -28.17
CA GLU A 147 6.72 3.57 -28.00
C GLU A 147 7.12 3.42 -26.53
N PHE A 148 6.39 4.11 -25.64
CA PHE A 148 6.58 4.01 -24.19
C PHE A 148 6.26 2.58 -23.72
N THR A 149 5.15 2.02 -24.17
CA THR A 149 4.72 0.66 -23.83
C THR A 149 5.76 -0.39 -24.26
N ALA A 150 6.33 -0.24 -25.46
CA ALA A 150 7.38 -1.14 -25.95
C ALA A 150 8.63 -1.05 -25.05
N ALA A 151 9.07 0.17 -24.73
CA ALA A 151 10.23 0.37 -23.87
C ALA A 151 10.01 -0.15 -22.44
N LEU A 152 8.81 0.05 -21.88
CA LEU A 152 8.45 -0.46 -20.56
C LEU A 152 8.45 -2.00 -20.53
N CYS A 153 7.82 -2.65 -21.54
CA CYS A 153 7.80 -4.11 -21.63
C CYS A 153 9.20 -4.71 -21.82
N ASP A 154 10.08 -4.02 -22.54
CA ASP A 154 11.45 -4.44 -22.70
C ASP A 154 12.24 -4.27 -21.40
N ALA A 155 12.08 -3.15 -20.68
CA ALA A 155 12.72 -2.92 -19.38
C ALA A 155 12.24 -3.89 -18.30
N LEU A 156 10.93 -4.25 -18.29
CA LEU A 156 10.39 -5.28 -17.39
C LEU A 156 10.99 -6.65 -17.69
N LYS A 157 11.22 -6.98 -18.95
CA LYS A 157 11.82 -8.25 -19.37
C LYS A 157 13.30 -8.30 -18.93
N ASP A 158 14.07 -7.25 -19.24
CA ASP A 158 15.48 -7.15 -18.86
C ASP A 158 15.68 -7.20 -17.33
N TRP A 159 14.67 -6.77 -16.54
CA TRP A 159 14.74 -6.87 -15.09
C TRP A 159 14.74 -8.30 -14.56
N VAL A 160 14.07 -9.25 -15.25
CA VAL A 160 13.85 -10.61 -14.77
C VAL A 160 14.72 -11.65 -15.45
N ASP A 161 15.31 -11.37 -16.63
CA ASP A 161 16.19 -12.33 -17.29
C ASP A 161 17.57 -12.36 -16.60
N GLU A 162 18.29 -13.46 -16.86
CA GLU A 162 19.55 -13.75 -16.15
C GLU A 162 20.78 -13.10 -16.79
N ASP A 163 20.63 -12.57 -18.01
CA ASP A 163 21.74 -11.98 -18.75
C ASP A 163 21.78 -10.46 -18.64
N ASP A 164 22.88 -9.84 -19.11
CA ASP A 164 23.06 -8.38 -19.12
C ASP A 164 22.85 -7.80 -20.55
N SER A 165 22.11 -8.51 -21.41
CA SER A 165 21.89 -8.13 -22.81
C SER A 165 20.68 -7.22 -22.93
N VAL A 166 20.90 -5.93 -23.16
CA VAL A 166 19.82 -4.94 -23.27
C VAL A 166 18.88 -5.28 -24.43
N SER A 167 17.57 -5.43 -24.15
CA SER A 167 16.52 -5.47 -25.17
C SER A 167 16.48 -4.16 -25.97
N LEU A 168 15.88 -4.15 -27.16
CA LEU A 168 15.91 -3.03 -28.11
C LEU A 168 15.64 -1.66 -27.48
N ASN A 169 14.67 -1.59 -26.57
CA ASN A 169 14.31 -0.38 -25.82
C ASN A 169 14.41 -0.59 -24.31
N GLY A 170 15.08 -1.64 -23.87
CA GLY A 170 15.17 -2.08 -22.50
C GLY A 170 16.13 -1.28 -21.63
N ALA A 171 16.40 -1.79 -20.42
CA ALA A 171 17.31 -1.18 -19.49
C ALA A 171 18.03 -2.24 -18.66
N GLU A 172 19.34 -2.21 -18.74
CA GLU A 172 20.25 -3.07 -18.01
C GLU A 172 21.12 -2.28 -17.02
N LYS A 173 22.04 -2.96 -16.37
CA LYS A 173 22.93 -2.42 -15.34
C LYS A 173 23.51 -1.06 -15.63
N ARG A 174 23.89 -0.81 -16.89
CA ARG A 174 24.49 0.49 -17.31
C ARG A 174 23.48 1.63 -17.24
N GLU A 175 22.23 1.37 -17.61
CA GLU A 175 21.14 2.37 -17.58
C GLU A 175 20.75 2.69 -16.14
N TYR A 176 20.64 1.69 -15.29
CA TYR A 176 20.34 1.88 -13.86
C TYR A 176 21.48 2.60 -13.12
N GLN A 177 22.74 2.27 -13.39
CA GLN A 177 23.90 2.98 -12.82
C GLN A 177 23.90 4.47 -13.19
N LYS A 178 23.57 4.84 -14.45
CA LYS A 178 23.43 6.23 -14.86
C LYS A 178 22.32 6.95 -14.11
N ALA A 179 21.28 6.25 -13.68
CA ALA A 179 20.20 6.76 -12.86
C ALA A 179 20.53 6.79 -11.35
N GLY A 180 21.75 6.38 -10.96
CA GLY A 180 22.16 6.30 -9.55
C GLY A 180 21.63 5.10 -8.79
N LEU A 181 21.10 4.10 -9.49
CA LEU A 181 20.55 2.86 -8.93
C LEU A 181 21.57 1.73 -9.08
N GLU A 182 22.56 1.70 -8.17
CA GLU A 182 23.59 0.67 -8.19
C GLU A 182 23.01 -0.70 -7.78
N GLY A 183 23.45 -1.76 -8.47
CA GLY A 183 23.02 -3.14 -8.18
C GLY A 183 21.68 -3.53 -8.82
N MET A 184 21.15 -2.72 -9.72
CA MET A 184 19.96 -3.02 -10.52
C MET A 184 20.36 -3.23 -12.00
N PRO A 185 19.58 -4.03 -12.76
CA PRO A 185 18.43 -4.84 -12.34
C PRO A 185 18.84 -6.02 -11.45
N PHE A 186 17.87 -6.73 -10.86
CA PHE A 186 18.18 -7.89 -10.02
C PHE A 186 18.41 -9.18 -10.82
N ASN A 187 18.13 -9.19 -12.11
CA ASN A 187 18.27 -10.34 -13.03
C ASN A 187 17.65 -11.63 -12.45
N ARG A 188 16.44 -11.49 -11.92
CA ARG A 188 15.63 -12.56 -11.35
C ARG A 188 14.14 -12.19 -11.34
N PRO A 189 13.25 -13.18 -11.27
CA PRO A 189 11.83 -12.94 -11.08
C PRO A 189 11.54 -12.00 -9.87
N PHE A 190 10.51 -11.16 -10.01
CA PHE A 190 10.03 -10.31 -8.93
C PHE A 190 9.61 -11.16 -7.73
N LYS A 191 10.04 -10.77 -6.53
CA LYS A 191 9.58 -11.38 -5.27
C LYS A 191 8.31 -10.72 -4.74
N GLU A 192 8.17 -9.42 -5.01
CA GLU A 192 7.00 -8.61 -4.63
C GLU A 192 6.62 -7.70 -5.80
N VAL A 193 5.33 -7.37 -5.88
CA VAL A 193 4.80 -6.50 -6.94
C VAL A 193 5.42 -5.10 -6.84
N GLU A 194 5.75 -4.64 -5.64
CA GLU A 194 6.38 -3.35 -5.36
C GLU A 194 7.76 -3.20 -6.01
N GLU A 195 8.49 -4.29 -6.23
CA GLU A 195 9.78 -4.24 -6.92
C GLU A 195 9.66 -3.66 -8.35
N MET A 196 8.50 -3.80 -8.98
CA MET A 196 8.25 -3.23 -10.31
C MET A 196 8.45 -1.71 -10.34
N LEU A 197 8.28 -1.00 -9.22
CA LEU A 197 8.53 0.45 -9.15
C LEU A 197 9.97 0.85 -9.45
N HIS A 198 10.90 -0.06 -9.31
CA HIS A 198 12.31 0.18 -9.63
C HIS A 198 12.61 0.05 -11.11
N VAL A 199 11.70 -0.54 -11.88
CA VAL A 199 11.87 -0.71 -13.33
C VAL A 199 11.66 0.63 -14.03
N ARG A 200 12.54 0.94 -14.96
CA ARG A 200 12.48 2.17 -15.75
C ARG A 200 11.12 2.35 -16.43
N GLY A 201 10.44 3.46 -16.14
CA GLY A 201 9.13 3.82 -16.68
C GLY A 201 7.95 3.43 -15.79
N MET A 202 8.15 2.62 -14.75
CA MET A 202 7.08 2.29 -13.80
C MET A 202 6.71 3.46 -12.88
N ASP A 203 7.60 4.42 -12.70
CA ASP A 203 7.31 5.70 -12.03
C ASP A 203 6.19 6.48 -12.74
N ILE A 204 6.23 6.52 -14.07
CA ILE A 204 5.17 7.13 -14.91
C ILE A 204 3.87 6.34 -14.79
N VAL A 205 3.94 4.99 -14.84
CA VAL A 205 2.76 4.14 -14.64
C VAL A 205 2.15 4.38 -13.27
N ASN A 206 2.95 4.45 -12.22
CA ASN A 206 2.47 4.70 -10.86
C ASN A 206 1.81 6.08 -10.68
N ALA A 207 2.26 7.09 -11.41
CA ALA A 207 1.67 8.42 -11.37
C ALA A 207 0.31 8.47 -12.10
N GLU A 208 0.20 7.84 -13.28
CA GLU A 208 -1.00 7.87 -14.12
C GLU A 208 -2.05 6.82 -13.72
N ARG A 209 -1.61 5.70 -13.15
CA ARG A 209 -2.44 4.56 -12.75
C ARG A 209 -2.04 4.08 -11.35
N PRO A 210 -2.46 4.79 -10.29
CA PRO A 210 -2.13 4.41 -8.90
C PRO A 210 -2.61 3.02 -8.49
N ASP A 211 -3.65 2.52 -9.18
CA ASP A 211 -4.27 1.19 -9.00
C ASP A 211 -3.51 0.04 -9.69
N TRP A 212 -2.39 0.30 -10.38
CA TRP A 212 -1.66 -0.72 -11.14
C TRP A 212 -1.29 -1.95 -10.32
N ARG A 213 -1.05 -1.78 -9.01
CA ARG A 213 -0.74 -2.89 -8.09
C ARG A 213 -1.85 -3.92 -7.98
N GLU A 214 -3.08 -3.54 -8.21
CA GLU A 214 -4.23 -4.43 -8.13
C GLU A 214 -4.35 -5.37 -9.34
N TRP A 215 -3.59 -5.08 -10.39
CA TRP A 215 -3.61 -5.86 -11.62
C TRP A 215 -2.61 -7.00 -11.63
N PHE A 216 -1.54 -6.89 -10.82
CA PHE A 216 -0.42 -7.81 -10.86
C PHE A 216 -0.28 -8.63 -9.59
N THR A 217 0.26 -9.83 -9.76
CA THR A 217 0.72 -10.71 -8.69
C THR A 217 2.06 -11.32 -9.07
N VAL A 218 2.78 -11.81 -8.07
CA VAL A 218 3.98 -12.64 -8.24
C VAL A 218 3.73 -14.09 -7.84
N TYR A 219 2.51 -14.41 -7.37
CA TYR A 219 2.13 -15.72 -6.87
C TYR A 219 1.35 -16.51 -7.92
N GLY A 220 1.36 -17.83 -7.79
CA GLY A 220 0.67 -18.75 -8.71
C GLY A 220 1.46 -19.10 -9.95
N ASP A 221 0.85 -19.96 -10.78
CA ASP A 221 1.43 -20.51 -12.00
C ASP A 221 1.19 -19.64 -13.25
N GLY A 222 0.47 -18.53 -13.09
CA GLY A 222 0.16 -17.60 -14.17
C GLY A 222 -1.20 -17.81 -14.82
N LEU A 223 -1.91 -18.89 -14.48
CA LEU A 223 -3.30 -19.07 -14.90
C LEU A 223 -4.24 -18.15 -14.13
N ILE A 224 -5.24 -17.61 -14.79
CA ILE A 224 -6.16 -16.63 -14.25
C ILE A 224 -7.50 -17.27 -13.92
N ASP A 225 -7.93 -17.17 -12.68
CA ASP A 225 -9.26 -17.65 -12.27
C ASP A 225 -10.37 -16.77 -12.86
N ILE A 226 -11.02 -17.29 -13.89
CA ILE A 226 -12.08 -16.60 -14.62
C ILE A 226 -13.32 -16.34 -13.74
N ASN A 227 -13.48 -17.09 -12.66
CA ASN A 227 -14.61 -16.96 -11.75
C ASN A 227 -14.41 -15.82 -10.73
N ASP A 228 -13.19 -15.28 -10.58
CA ASP A 228 -12.93 -14.21 -9.60
C ASP A 228 -12.23 -12.98 -10.19
N THR A 229 -11.67 -13.08 -11.40
CA THR A 229 -10.94 -11.99 -12.03
C THR A 229 -11.84 -10.81 -12.43
N SER A 230 -11.23 -9.63 -12.65
CA SER A 230 -11.95 -8.41 -13.01
C SER A 230 -12.48 -8.43 -14.45
N ALA A 231 -13.49 -7.61 -14.71
CA ALA A 231 -14.07 -7.44 -16.05
C ALA A 231 -13.03 -6.98 -17.08
N GLU A 232 -12.13 -6.10 -16.65
CA GLU A 232 -11.07 -5.54 -17.49
C GLU A 232 -10.05 -6.61 -17.90
N ILE A 233 -9.68 -7.50 -16.98
CA ILE A 233 -8.78 -8.61 -17.29
C ILE A 233 -9.46 -9.60 -18.24
N ILE A 234 -10.74 -9.91 -18.04
CA ILE A 234 -11.51 -10.75 -18.97
C ILE A 234 -11.55 -10.13 -20.38
N SER A 235 -11.85 -8.85 -20.46
CA SER A 235 -11.85 -8.10 -21.72
C SER A 235 -10.46 -8.10 -22.38
N LEU A 236 -9.39 -8.00 -21.59
CA LEU A 236 -8.01 -8.04 -22.04
C LEU A 236 -7.65 -9.41 -22.64
N LEU A 237 -7.97 -10.49 -21.93
CA LEU A 237 -7.69 -11.88 -22.35
C LEU A 237 -8.47 -12.27 -23.60
N GLY A 238 -9.76 -11.99 -23.63
CA GLY A 238 -10.63 -12.27 -24.78
C GLY A 238 -10.41 -11.33 -25.97
N ASN A 239 -9.65 -10.27 -25.78
CA ASN A 239 -9.49 -9.16 -26.72
C ASN A 239 -10.86 -8.64 -27.24
N VAL A 240 -11.80 -8.49 -26.33
CA VAL A 240 -13.18 -8.03 -26.62
C VAL A 240 -13.46 -6.71 -25.89
N PRO A 241 -14.41 -5.90 -26.37
CA PRO A 241 -14.83 -4.71 -25.66
C PRO A 241 -15.59 -5.06 -24.36
N MET A 242 -15.66 -4.12 -23.42
CA MET A 242 -16.26 -4.32 -22.10
C MET A 242 -17.73 -4.75 -22.15
N GLU A 243 -18.48 -4.30 -23.16
CA GLU A 243 -19.89 -4.62 -23.34
C GLU A 243 -20.11 -6.13 -23.55
N ARG A 244 -19.13 -6.81 -24.15
CA ARG A 244 -19.18 -8.27 -24.33
C ARG A 244 -18.86 -9.07 -23.07
N VAL A 245 -18.26 -8.44 -22.06
CA VAL A 245 -17.98 -9.08 -20.78
C VAL A 245 -19.22 -9.10 -19.88
N GLN A 246 -20.17 -8.17 -20.06
CA GLN A 246 -21.34 -8.05 -19.19
C GLN A 246 -22.18 -9.33 -19.03
N PRO A 247 -22.48 -10.10 -20.09
CA PRO A 247 -23.21 -11.36 -19.93
C PRO A 247 -22.50 -12.35 -19.02
N LEU A 248 -21.15 -12.40 -19.11
CA LEU A 248 -20.33 -13.25 -18.27
C LEU A 248 -20.38 -12.82 -16.79
N LEU A 249 -20.31 -11.50 -16.52
CA LEU A 249 -20.43 -10.95 -15.17
C LEU A 249 -21.82 -11.23 -14.58
N THR A 250 -22.87 -11.05 -15.38
CA THR A 250 -24.25 -11.33 -14.96
C THR A 250 -24.43 -12.82 -14.64
N PHE A 251 -23.90 -13.71 -15.46
CA PHE A 251 -23.93 -15.14 -15.18
C PHE A 251 -23.21 -15.47 -13.87
N ARG A 252 -22.01 -14.90 -13.68
CA ARG A 252 -21.17 -15.13 -12.50
C ARG A 252 -21.84 -14.64 -11.21
N ALA A 253 -22.52 -13.49 -11.26
CA ALA A 253 -23.19 -12.88 -10.11
C ALA A 253 -24.46 -13.61 -9.66
N GLY A 254 -24.88 -14.66 -10.37
CA GLY A 254 -26.03 -15.46 -9.96
C GLY A 254 -27.37 -14.70 -9.98
N PRO A 255 -28.39 -15.29 -9.35
CA PRO A 255 -29.74 -14.71 -9.29
C PRO A 255 -29.86 -13.41 -8.49
N ASP A 256 -29.02 -13.21 -7.45
CA ASP A 256 -29.06 -12.01 -6.61
C ASP A 256 -28.34 -10.81 -7.25
N GLY A 257 -27.62 -11.03 -8.37
CA GLY A 257 -26.87 -10.01 -9.11
C GLY A 257 -25.63 -9.51 -8.37
N ARG A 258 -25.20 -10.18 -7.29
CA ARG A 258 -24.03 -9.82 -6.48
C ARG A 258 -22.96 -10.86 -6.64
N HIS A 259 -21.73 -10.42 -6.89
CA HIS A 259 -20.59 -11.32 -6.99
C HIS A 259 -19.99 -11.65 -5.61
N ARG A 260 -19.51 -12.87 -5.44
CA ARG A 260 -18.97 -13.47 -4.20
C ARG A 260 -20.06 -13.75 -3.18
N THR A 261 -21.20 -14.25 -3.64
CA THR A 261 -22.29 -14.75 -2.81
C THR A 261 -22.48 -16.25 -3.00
N ARG A 262 -23.34 -16.87 -2.19
CA ARG A 262 -23.53 -18.34 -2.21
C ARG A 262 -24.23 -18.86 -3.45
N ASP A 263 -24.96 -18.01 -4.15
CA ASP A 263 -25.71 -18.33 -5.37
C ASP A 263 -24.95 -18.01 -6.66
N ASP A 264 -23.65 -17.62 -6.54
CA ASP A 264 -22.76 -17.38 -7.68
C ASP A 264 -22.70 -18.60 -8.60
N SER A 265 -22.91 -18.36 -9.90
CA SER A 265 -22.68 -19.35 -10.94
C SER A 265 -21.18 -19.38 -11.31
N ARG A 266 -20.67 -20.58 -11.56
CA ARG A 266 -19.24 -20.76 -11.87
C ARG A 266 -19.08 -21.32 -13.27
N PHE A 267 -18.10 -20.78 -13.99
CA PHE A 267 -17.60 -21.38 -15.21
C PHE A 267 -16.78 -22.62 -14.90
N THR A 268 -16.89 -23.63 -15.74
CA THR A 268 -16.19 -24.91 -15.62
C THR A 268 -15.47 -25.33 -16.90
N SER A 269 -15.66 -24.57 -18.00
CA SER A 269 -15.02 -24.89 -19.27
C SER A 269 -14.75 -23.65 -20.13
N VAL A 270 -13.65 -23.70 -20.89
CA VAL A 270 -13.26 -22.63 -21.82
C VAL A 270 -14.30 -22.38 -22.91
N PRO A 271 -14.94 -23.41 -23.52
CA PRO A 271 -16.00 -23.17 -24.51
C PRO A 271 -17.17 -22.36 -23.99
N GLN A 272 -17.58 -22.57 -22.73
CA GLN A 272 -18.63 -21.79 -22.09
C GLN A 272 -18.24 -20.30 -21.99
N VAL A 273 -17.02 -20.00 -21.55
CA VAL A 273 -16.49 -18.64 -21.46
C VAL A 273 -16.43 -18.00 -22.86
N ALA A 274 -15.84 -18.70 -23.83
CA ALA A 274 -15.70 -18.23 -25.21
C ALA A 274 -17.07 -17.91 -25.85
N GLN A 275 -18.07 -18.79 -25.66
CA GLN A 275 -19.42 -18.60 -26.14
C GLN A 275 -20.05 -17.32 -25.58
N MET A 276 -19.93 -17.09 -24.25
CA MET A 276 -20.50 -15.89 -23.62
C MET A 276 -19.79 -14.60 -24.07
N LEU A 277 -18.48 -14.67 -24.30
CA LEU A 277 -17.71 -13.53 -24.84
C LEU A 277 -17.98 -13.32 -26.35
N GLY A 278 -18.69 -14.23 -27.02
CA GLY A 278 -18.90 -14.21 -28.46
C GLY A 278 -17.60 -14.40 -29.25
N VAL A 279 -16.67 -15.20 -28.69
CA VAL A 279 -15.37 -15.51 -29.29
C VAL A 279 -15.42 -16.90 -29.90
N PHE A 280 -15.38 -16.96 -31.26
CA PHE A 280 -15.48 -18.20 -31.99
C PHE A 280 -14.20 -18.49 -32.83
N ASN A 281 -13.26 -17.54 -32.85
CA ASN A 281 -11.99 -17.73 -33.52
C ASN A 281 -11.14 -18.76 -32.77
N ARG A 282 -10.71 -19.81 -33.45
CA ARG A 282 -9.94 -20.91 -32.89
C ARG A 282 -8.69 -20.43 -32.14
N GLY A 283 -7.92 -19.50 -32.74
CA GLY A 283 -6.70 -18.99 -32.12
C GLY A 283 -6.95 -18.27 -30.79
N THR A 284 -8.04 -17.48 -30.69
CA THR A 284 -8.43 -16.79 -29.44
C THR A 284 -8.90 -17.80 -28.39
N VAL A 285 -9.64 -18.84 -28.80
CA VAL A 285 -10.06 -19.91 -27.87
C VAL A 285 -8.86 -20.70 -27.34
N GLU A 286 -7.89 -21.01 -28.19
CA GLU A 286 -6.64 -21.63 -27.78
C GLU A 286 -5.83 -20.76 -26.84
N GLN A 287 -5.76 -19.44 -27.08
CA GLN A 287 -5.17 -18.48 -26.14
C GLN A 287 -5.88 -18.46 -24.80
N LEU A 288 -7.22 -18.39 -24.79
CA LEU A 288 -7.99 -18.46 -23.54
C LEU A 288 -7.70 -19.75 -22.76
N THR A 289 -7.54 -20.88 -23.47
CA THR A 289 -7.20 -22.17 -22.82
C THR A 289 -5.84 -22.15 -22.14
N GLN A 290 -4.90 -21.35 -22.64
CA GLN A 290 -3.57 -21.21 -22.04
C GLN A 290 -3.54 -20.24 -20.85
N TRP A 291 -4.54 -19.36 -20.73
CA TRP A 291 -4.54 -18.29 -19.73
C TRP A 291 -5.52 -18.47 -18.60
N ILE A 292 -6.58 -19.27 -18.76
CA ILE A 292 -7.65 -19.33 -17.75
C ILE A 292 -7.71 -20.66 -17.03
N GLN A 293 -8.05 -20.55 -15.75
CA GLN A 293 -8.47 -21.66 -14.89
C GLN A 293 -9.82 -21.32 -14.24
N PHE A 294 -10.40 -22.29 -13.55
CA PHE A 294 -11.74 -22.16 -12.96
C PHE A 294 -11.75 -22.15 -11.44
N SER A 295 -10.57 -22.24 -10.82
CA SER A 295 -10.35 -22.09 -9.38
C SER A 295 -8.87 -21.86 -9.11
N GLY A 296 -8.54 -20.94 -8.23
CA GLY A 296 -7.17 -20.68 -7.78
C GLY A 296 -6.91 -21.25 -6.38
N PRO A 297 -5.77 -21.92 -6.14
CA PRO A 297 -5.40 -22.44 -4.83
C PRO A 297 -4.86 -21.38 -3.87
N ILE A 298 -4.51 -20.20 -4.34
CA ILE A 298 -3.92 -19.14 -3.52
C ILE A 298 -5.00 -18.17 -3.08
N ARG A 299 -5.29 -18.22 -1.79
CA ARG A 299 -6.35 -17.41 -1.19
C ARG A 299 -5.83 -16.04 -0.81
N ARG A 300 -6.55 -15.00 -1.23
CA ARG A 300 -6.35 -13.62 -0.83
C ARG A 300 -7.47 -13.18 0.09
N ILE A 301 -7.11 -12.75 1.28
CA ILE A 301 -8.04 -12.25 2.31
C ILE A 301 -7.79 -10.76 2.44
N GLU A 302 -8.80 -9.95 2.14
CA GLU A 302 -8.76 -8.50 2.32
C GLU A 302 -9.70 -8.13 3.47
N SER A 303 -9.16 -7.53 4.52
CA SER A 303 -9.94 -7.09 5.68
C SER A 303 -9.82 -5.58 5.85
N VAL A 304 -10.95 -4.90 5.85
CA VAL A 304 -11.06 -3.47 6.12
C VAL A 304 -11.64 -3.31 7.52
N GLY A 305 -10.79 -2.92 8.47
CA GLY A 305 -11.24 -2.53 9.80
C GLY A 305 -11.51 -1.03 9.84
N TYR A 306 -12.53 -0.63 10.60
CA TYR A 306 -12.92 0.77 10.70
C TYR A 306 -13.32 1.17 12.13
N LEU A 307 -13.19 2.47 12.45
CA LEU A 307 -13.78 3.12 13.61
C LEU A 307 -14.17 4.54 13.20
N GLY A 308 -15.46 4.81 13.06
CA GLY A 308 -15.97 6.03 12.43
C GLY A 308 -15.38 6.22 11.03
N PRO A 309 -14.79 7.40 10.72
CA PRO A 309 -14.23 7.67 9.40
C PRO A 309 -12.85 7.02 9.17
N LEU A 310 -12.24 6.45 10.20
CA LEU A 310 -10.90 5.89 10.11
C LEU A 310 -10.95 4.44 9.64
N LYS A 311 -10.31 4.15 8.52
CA LYS A 311 -10.27 2.82 7.92
C LYS A 311 -8.83 2.32 7.80
N ARG A 312 -8.62 1.00 7.92
CA ARG A 312 -7.36 0.29 7.70
C ARG A 312 -7.61 -0.98 6.91
N LYS A 313 -6.92 -1.16 5.80
CA LYS A 313 -7.01 -2.35 4.95
C LYS A 313 -5.79 -3.21 5.15
N LEU A 314 -6.00 -4.43 5.60
CA LEU A 314 -4.98 -5.46 5.71
C LEU A 314 -5.25 -6.56 4.68
N ILE A 315 -4.19 -7.09 4.11
CA ILE A 315 -4.25 -8.17 3.13
C ILE A 315 -3.36 -9.30 3.62
N LEU A 316 -3.89 -10.51 3.49
CA LEU A 316 -3.18 -11.75 3.75
C LEU A 316 -3.31 -12.66 2.54
N ILE A 317 -2.18 -13.14 2.02
CA ILE A 317 -2.15 -14.14 0.95
C ILE A 317 -1.73 -15.46 1.60
N THR A 318 -2.50 -16.52 1.33
CA THR A 318 -2.23 -17.85 1.86
C THR A 318 -2.20 -18.89 0.74
N GLN A 319 -1.22 -19.80 0.83
CA GLN A 319 -1.09 -20.96 -0.06
C GLN A 319 -1.01 -22.22 0.79
N GLY A 320 -1.87 -23.19 0.53
CA GLY A 320 -1.94 -24.40 1.35
C GLY A 320 -2.22 -24.15 2.82
N GLY A 321 -2.94 -23.07 3.16
CA GLY A 321 -3.24 -22.65 4.54
C GLY A 321 -2.11 -21.89 5.25
N GLN A 322 -0.92 -21.79 4.63
CA GLN A 322 0.20 -21.01 5.18
C GLN A 322 0.21 -19.58 4.63
N ALA A 323 0.52 -18.61 5.47
CA ALA A 323 0.69 -17.24 5.06
C ALA A 323 1.99 -17.09 4.24
N VAL A 324 1.86 -16.63 2.99
CA VAL A 324 3.00 -16.33 2.12
C VAL A 324 3.30 -14.85 2.05
N TRP A 325 2.29 -14.01 2.31
CA TRP A 325 2.46 -12.56 2.39
C TRP A 325 1.38 -11.94 3.28
N ARG A 326 1.77 -10.88 4.00
CA ARG A 326 0.86 -10.04 4.78
C ARG A 326 1.31 -8.59 4.71
N GLY A 327 0.38 -7.68 4.43
CA GLY A 327 0.67 -6.26 4.33
C GLY A 327 -0.50 -5.37 4.69
N GLU A 328 -0.21 -4.09 4.95
CA GLU A 328 -1.19 -3.03 5.13
C GLU A 328 -1.15 -2.13 3.89
N ILE A 329 -2.31 -1.88 3.29
CA ILE A 329 -2.43 -1.01 2.12
C ILE A 329 -3.26 0.21 2.50
N PRO A 330 -2.85 1.43 2.07
CA PRO A 330 -3.67 2.62 2.26
C PRO A 330 -5.05 2.44 1.65
N VAL A 331 -6.10 2.78 2.41
CA VAL A 331 -7.46 2.84 1.86
C VAL A 331 -7.57 4.14 1.09
N HIS A 332 -7.56 4.09 -0.24
CA HIS A 332 -7.89 5.22 -1.08
C HIS A 332 -9.41 5.41 -1.07
N GLY A 333 -9.89 6.64 -0.94
CA GLY A 333 -11.29 7.00 -0.66
C GLY A 333 -12.32 6.69 -1.74
N THR A 334 -12.13 5.66 -2.56
CA THR A 334 -13.08 5.21 -3.61
C THR A 334 -13.77 3.88 -3.27
N ASP A 335 -13.41 3.21 -2.17
CA ASP A 335 -14.08 1.99 -1.71
C ASP A 335 -15.19 2.36 -0.70
N SER A 336 -16.29 2.95 -1.20
CA SER A 336 -17.53 3.19 -0.44
C SER A 336 -18.69 2.46 -1.08
#